data_0629c6ca89cc63359bfec4e2325f4ba3
#
_entry.id   0629c6ca89cc63359bfec4e2325f4ba3
#
_cell.length_a   1.000
_cell.length_b   1.000
_cell.length_c   1.000
_cell.angle_alpha   90.00
_cell.angle_beta   90.00
_cell.angle_gamma   90.00
#
_symmetry.space_group_name_H-M   'P 1'
#
loop_
_entity.id
_entity.type
_entity.pdbx_description
1 polymer ?
#
loop_
_entity_poly.entity_id
_entity_poly.type
_entity_poly.pdbx_seq_one_letter_code
_entity_poly.pdbx_strand_id
1 'polypeptide(L)'
;MAGALVLVGLSGSGKSTVARLLATHLRMPLLDTDRLIEAQAGVAVAELFAIHGEEWFRALEASCVAAACVSRAIVATGGGAVLREENRRRMRAGNLVVWLDPPLQMLAQRLTLHQRTEARPLLGNDPLRRLRELSGQRRALYAAAAHLRIGSSPTGAIGSHRVAVRLRAIYRQWLQKEGLA
;
A
#
# COMPACT_ATOMS: atom_id res chain seq x y z
N MET A 1 7.89 -20.73 -0.56
CA MET A 1 6.75 -19.86 -0.90
C MET A 1 6.79 -18.64 0.01
N ALA A 2 6.52 -17.43 -0.52
CA ALA A 2 6.80 -16.19 0.24
C ALA A 2 5.89 -15.98 1.45
N GLY A 3 4.59 -16.05 1.30
CA GLY A 3 3.63 -15.84 2.40
C GLY A 3 3.60 -14.42 2.95
N ALA A 4 3.88 -13.40 2.14
CA ALA A 4 3.75 -12.00 2.58
C ALA A 4 2.29 -11.59 2.77
N LEU A 5 2.05 -10.61 3.65
CA LEU A 5 0.80 -9.85 3.71
C LEU A 5 1.01 -8.49 3.03
N VAL A 6 0.44 -8.32 1.86
CA VAL A 6 0.63 -7.14 1.01
C VAL A 6 -0.57 -6.20 1.12
N LEU A 7 -0.34 -4.93 1.45
CA LEU A 7 -1.36 -3.90 1.54
C LEU A 7 -1.32 -2.99 0.32
N VAL A 8 -2.44 -2.90 -0.40
CA VAL A 8 -2.63 -2.02 -1.55
C VAL A 8 -3.75 -1.01 -1.29
N GLY A 9 -3.80 0.10 -2.05
CA GLY A 9 -4.82 1.14 -1.93
C GLY A 9 -4.26 2.54 -2.21
N LEU A 10 -5.13 3.52 -2.33
CA LEU A 10 -4.78 4.91 -2.60
C LEU A 10 -3.84 5.50 -1.51
N SER A 11 -3.13 6.57 -1.85
CA SER A 11 -2.37 7.35 -0.87
C SER A 11 -3.32 7.84 0.24
N GLY A 12 -2.86 7.84 1.48
CA GLY A 12 -3.69 8.20 2.64
C GLY A 12 -4.66 7.11 3.13
N SER A 13 -4.74 5.93 2.47
CA SER A 13 -5.64 4.84 2.90
C SER A 13 -5.24 4.16 4.22
N GLY A 14 -4.07 4.51 4.78
CA GLY A 14 -3.60 3.99 6.06
C GLY A 14 -2.71 2.75 5.96
N LYS A 15 -2.24 2.39 4.76
CA LYS A 15 -1.37 1.22 4.54
C LYS A 15 -0.17 1.17 5.48
N SER A 16 0.65 2.20 5.49
CA SER A 16 1.88 2.25 6.31
C SER A 16 1.57 2.18 7.81
N THR A 17 0.46 2.78 8.26
CA THR A 17 0.03 2.72 9.67
C THR A 17 -0.41 1.30 10.05
N VAL A 18 -1.28 0.69 9.24
CA VAL A 18 -1.78 -0.67 9.46
C VAL A 18 -0.65 -1.69 9.33
N ALA A 19 0.24 -1.51 8.35
CA ALA A 19 1.40 -2.38 8.15
C ALA A 19 2.34 -2.38 9.35
N ARG A 20 2.61 -1.21 9.95
CA ARG A 20 3.44 -1.10 11.16
C ARG A 20 2.83 -1.84 12.35
N LEU A 21 1.52 -1.68 12.57
CA LEU A 21 0.80 -2.41 13.62
C LEU A 21 0.84 -3.92 13.39
N LEU A 22 0.63 -4.38 12.15
CA LEU A 22 0.71 -5.79 11.79
C LEU A 22 2.11 -6.36 11.99
N ALA A 23 3.14 -5.64 11.56
CA ALA A 23 4.54 -6.03 11.73
C ALA A 23 4.87 -6.25 13.22
N THR A 24 4.44 -5.34 14.09
CA THR A 24 4.57 -5.47 15.55
C THR A 24 3.79 -6.66 16.10
N HIS A 25 2.49 -6.79 15.74
CA HIS A 25 1.62 -7.86 16.25
C HIS A 25 2.01 -9.26 15.79
N LEU A 26 2.63 -9.39 14.62
CA LEU A 26 3.05 -10.65 14.02
C LEU A 26 4.54 -10.93 14.20
N ARG A 27 5.31 -9.96 14.70
CA ARG A 27 6.77 -10.00 14.81
C ARG A 27 7.42 -10.31 13.44
N MET A 28 6.92 -9.62 12.41
CA MET A 28 7.37 -9.79 11.03
C MET A 28 8.08 -8.52 10.52
N PRO A 29 9.01 -8.65 9.58
CA PRO A 29 9.60 -7.48 8.91
C PRO A 29 8.53 -6.61 8.25
N LEU A 30 8.74 -5.30 8.24
CA LEU A 30 7.95 -4.33 7.50
C LEU A 30 8.76 -3.84 6.30
N LEU A 31 8.20 -3.99 5.11
CA LEU A 31 8.75 -3.49 3.86
C LEU A 31 7.76 -2.47 3.27
N ASP A 32 8.17 -1.20 3.22
CA ASP A 32 7.41 -0.14 2.56
C ASP A 32 8.11 0.17 1.23
N THR A 33 7.42 -0.08 0.10
CA THR A 33 8.06 0.01 -1.22
C THR A 33 8.49 1.43 -1.57
N ASP A 34 7.77 2.47 -1.10
CA ASP A 34 8.18 3.86 -1.32
C ASP A 34 9.49 4.15 -0.57
N ARG A 35 9.63 3.64 0.66
CA ARG A 35 10.88 3.77 1.44
C ARG A 35 12.03 2.96 0.86
N LEU A 36 11.78 1.78 0.31
CA LEU A 36 12.80 0.99 -0.38
C LEU A 36 13.33 1.72 -1.61
N ILE A 37 12.44 2.35 -2.38
CA ILE A 37 12.80 3.18 -3.52
C ILE A 37 13.66 4.37 -3.08
N GLU A 38 13.22 5.11 -2.05
CA GLU A 38 13.95 6.26 -1.52
C GLU A 38 15.34 5.87 -0.98
N ALA A 39 15.42 4.75 -0.25
CA ALA A 39 16.69 4.24 0.24
C ALA A 39 17.65 3.81 -0.88
N GLN A 40 17.14 3.25 -1.97
CA GLN A 40 17.94 2.85 -3.12
C GLN A 40 18.40 4.04 -3.98
N ALA A 41 17.53 5.05 -4.12
CA ALA A 41 17.79 6.20 -4.99
C ALA A 41 18.51 7.36 -4.27
N GLY A 42 18.47 7.39 -2.94
CA GLY A 42 19.05 8.46 -2.12
C GLY A 42 18.25 9.77 -2.10
N VAL A 43 17.10 9.83 -2.78
CA VAL A 43 16.23 11.01 -2.88
C VAL A 43 14.76 10.63 -2.70
N ALA A 44 13.90 11.61 -2.42
CA ALA A 44 12.48 11.41 -2.20
C ALA A 44 11.75 10.98 -3.49
N VAL A 45 10.67 10.20 -3.34
CA VAL A 45 9.83 9.75 -4.48
C VAL A 45 9.39 10.92 -5.38
N ALA A 46 8.99 12.06 -4.79
CA ALA A 46 8.55 13.22 -5.56
C ALA A 46 9.66 13.79 -6.44
N GLU A 47 10.90 13.77 -5.97
CA GLU A 47 12.08 14.23 -6.70
C GLU A 47 12.43 13.26 -7.84
N LEU A 48 12.33 11.96 -7.60
CA LEU A 48 12.53 10.94 -8.65
C LEU A 48 11.56 11.12 -9.82
N PHE A 49 10.30 11.43 -9.54
CA PHE A 49 9.33 11.76 -10.59
C PHE A 49 9.70 13.00 -11.38
N ALA A 50 10.21 14.02 -10.71
CA ALA A 50 10.61 15.28 -11.38
C ALA A 50 11.85 15.10 -12.25
N ILE A 51 12.81 14.29 -11.81
CA ILE A 51 14.10 14.09 -12.50
C ILE A 51 13.98 13.09 -13.66
N HIS A 52 13.34 11.93 -13.40
CA HIS A 52 13.38 10.77 -14.31
C HIS A 52 12.04 10.48 -15.00
N GLY A 53 10.95 11.09 -14.54
CA GLY A 53 9.60 10.84 -15.06
C GLY A 53 8.94 9.56 -14.53
N GLU A 54 7.68 9.35 -14.93
CA GLU A 54 6.85 8.27 -14.37
C GLU A 54 7.32 6.89 -14.80
N GLU A 55 7.69 6.69 -16.06
CA GLU A 55 8.03 5.36 -16.57
C GLU A 55 9.28 4.78 -15.89
N TRP A 56 10.32 5.58 -15.72
CA TRP A 56 11.51 5.19 -14.99
C TRP A 56 11.19 4.83 -13.53
N PHE A 57 10.40 5.69 -12.86
CA PHE A 57 9.96 5.41 -11.48
C PHE A 57 9.20 4.08 -11.40
N ARG A 58 8.30 3.80 -12.35
CA ARG A 58 7.53 2.54 -12.37
C ARG A 58 8.40 1.32 -12.60
N ALA A 59 9.51 1.42 -13.32
CA ALA A 59 10.47 0.33 -13.46
C ALA A 59 11.16 0.03 -12.12
N LEU A 60 11.60 1.08 -11.40
CA LEU A 60 12.21 0.95 -10.09
C LEU A 60 11.20 0.42 -9.05
N GLU A 61 9.97 0.93 -9.05
CA GLU A 61 8.87 0.44 -8.20
C GLU A 61 8.62 -1.06 -8.43
N ALA A 62 8.63 -1.52 -9.68
CA ALA A 62 8.44 -2.95 -10.00
C ALA A 62 9.55 -3.83 -9.44
N SER A 63 10.79 -3.37 -9.48
CA SER A 63 11.94 -4.05 -8.86
C SER A 63 11.78 -4.16 -7.34
N CYS A 64 11.40 -3.07 -6.67
CA CYS A 64 11.17 -3.05 -5.22
C CYS A 64 9.98 -3.94 -4.81
N VAL A 65 8.87 -3.93 -5.57
CA VAL A 65 7.72 -4.82 -5.35
C VAL A 65 8.14 -6.28 -5.49
N ALA A 66 8.94 -6.61 -6.51
CA ALA A 66 9.45 -7.96 -6.72
C ALA A 66 10.27 -8.45 -5.53
N ALA A 67 11.21 -7.62 -5.07
CA ALA A 67 12.06 -7.94 -3.91
C ALA A 67 11.25 -8.09 -2.61
N ALA A 68 10.27 -7.21 -2.38
CA ALA A 68 9.43 -7.26 -1.17
C ALA A 68 8.50 -8.47 -1.13
N CYS A 69 7.98 -8.92 -2.28
CA CYS A 69 6.97 -9.99 -2.35
C CYS A 69 7.54 -11.41 -2.31
N VAL A 70 8.85 -11.60 -2.26
CA VAL A 70 9.49 -12.94 -2.14
C VAL A 70 9.83 -13.30 -0.69
N SER A 71 9.63 -12.41 0.26
CA SER A 71 9.93 -12.61 1.67
C SER A 71 8.66 -12.70 2.52
N ARG A 72 8.72 -13.46 3.61
CA ARG A 72 7.64 -13.49 4.63
C ARG A 72 7.65 -12.19 5.44
N ALA A 73 6.97 -11.17 4.92
CA ALA A 73 6.96 -9.81 5.45
C ALA A 73 5.57 -9.17 5.40
N ILE A 74 5.39 -8.07 6.12
CA ILE A 74 4.28 -7.15 5.91
C ILE A 74 4.74 -6.11 4.89
N VAL A 75 4.07 -6.06 3.73
CA VAL A 75 4.44 -5.17 2.62
C VAL A 75 3.41 -4.05 2.49
N ALA A 76 3.84 -2.80 2.60
CA ALA A 76 3.05 -1.63 2.25
C ALA A 76 3.51 -1.13 0.88
N THR A 77 2.60 -1.04 -0.09
CA THR A 77 2.96 -0.60 -1.45
C THR A 77 2.66 0.86 -1.69
N GLY A 78 3.36 1.48 -2.64
CA GLY A 78 2.98 2.75 -3.23
C GLY A 78 1.57 2.68 -3.83
N GLY A 79 0.85 3.82 -3.86
CA GLY A 79 -0.53 3.86 -4.38
C GLY A 79 -0.63 3.57 -5.89
N GLY A 80 0.46 3.65 -6.64
CA GLY A 80 0.54 3.34 -8.06
C GLY A 80 1.04 1.94 -8.39
N ALA A 81 1.47 1.17 -7.40
CA ALA A 81 2.07 -0.15 -7.64
C ALA A 81 1.18 -1.12 -8.43
N VAL A 82 -0.15 -0.97 -8.34
CA VAL A 82 -1.12 -1.78 -9.08
C VAL A 82 -1.25 -1.43 -10.56
N LEU A 83 -0.63 -0.34 -11.04
CA LEU A 83 -0.72 0.09 -12.43
C LEU A 83 -0.07 -0.93 -13.38
N ARG A 84 1.08 -1.46 -13.02
CA ARG A 84 1.74 -2.52 -13.80
C ARG A 84 1.12 -3.89 -13.50
N GLU A 85 0.77 -4.63 -14.55
CA GLU A 85 0.21 -5.98 -14.43
C GLU A 85 1.21 -6.95 -13.78
N GLU A 86 2.47 -6.82 -14.10
CA GLU A 86 3.54 -7.61 -13.51
C GLU A 86 3.57 -7.47 -11.98
N ASN A 87 3.42 -6.26 -11.44
CA ASN A 87 3.33 -6.04 -10.01
C ASN A 87 2.12 -6.76 -9.41
N ARG A 88 0.93 -6.67 -10.06
CA ARG A 88 -0.27 -7.36 -9.59
C ARG A 88 -0.07 -8.87 -9.53
N ARG A 89 0.56 -9.45 -10.55
CA ARG A 89 0.91 -10.89 -10.58
C ARG A 89 1.88 -11.26 -9.46
N ARG A 90 2.95 -10.50 -9.29
CA ARG A 90 3.97 -10.73 -8.25
C ARG A 90 3.39 -10.59 -6.84
N MET A 91 2.59 -9.56 -6.61
CA MET A 91 1.92 -9.39 -5.32
C MET A 91 0.99 -10.56 -4.98
N ARG A 92 0.32 -11.16 -5.97
CA ARG A 92 -0.59 -12.30 -5.75
C ARG A 92 0.12 -13.65 -5.60
N ALA A 93 1.32 -13.79 -6.16
CA ALA A 93 2.02 -15.07 -6.22
C ALA A 93 2.45 -15.57 -4.83
N GLY A 94 1.64 -16.44 -4.21
CA GLY A 94 1.89 -17.01 -2.88
C GLY A 94 1.81 -16.02 -1.73
N ASN A 95 1.08 -14.92 -1.88
CA ASN A 95 0.92 -13.86 -0.87
C ASN A 95 -0.57 -13.53 -0.65
N LEU A 96 -0.90 -13.02 0.53
CA LEU A 96 -2.23 -12.47 0.81
C LEU A 96 -2.23 -10.97 0.49
N VAL A 97 -2.97 -10.56 -0.54
CA VAL A 97 -3.12 -9.15 -0.92
C VAL A 97 -4.41 -8.59 -0.36
N VAL A 98 -4.31 -7.47 0.36
CA VAL A 98 -5.45 -6.77 0.98
C VAL A 98 -5.54 -5.35 0.46
N TRP A 99 -6.70 -5.00 -0.08
CA TRP A 99 -7.02 -3.63 -0.50
C TRP A 99 -7.68 -2.86 0.63
N LEU A 100 -7.02 -1.79 1.10
CA LEU A 100 -7.59 -0.81 2.02
C LEU A 100 -8.29 0.28 1.20
N ASP A 101 -9.63 0.31 1.27
CA ASP A 101 -10.51 1.18 0.49
C ASP A 101 -11.43 2.02 1.39
N PRO A 102 -10.90 2.94 2.19
CA PRO A 102 -11.71 3.85 2.99
C PRO A 102 -12.45 4.87 2.10
N PRO A 103 -13.54 5.50 2.58
CA PRO A 103 -14.26 6.55 1.87
C PRO A 103 -13.34 7.69 1.41
N LEU A 104 -13.53 8.16 0.16
CA LEU A 104 -12.66 9.20 -0.42
C LEU A 104 -12.65 10.51 0.36
N GLN A 105 -13.79 10.89 0.97
CA GLN A 105 -13.89 12.08 1.84
C GLN A 105 -12.90 11.99 3.00
N MET A 106 -12.75 10.81 3.59
CA MET A 106 -11.81 10.62 4.70
C MET A 106 -10.36 10.65 4.23
N LEU A 107 -10.08 10.14 3.02
CA LEU A 107 -8.75 10.30 2.42
C LEU A 107 -8.42 11.76 2.19
N ALA A 108 -9.36 12.54 1.63
CA ALA A 108 -9.18 13.97 1.39
C ALA A 108 -8.87 14.72 2.70
N GLN A 109 -9.66 14.50 3.76
CA GLN A 109 -9.42 15.11 5.06
C GLN A 109 -8.03 14.80 5.62
N ARG A 110 -7.59 13.54 5.55
CA ARG A 110 -6.25 13.14 6.02
C ARG A 110 -5.14 13.82 5.24
N LEU A 111 -5.28 13.85 3.92
CA LEU A 111 -4.27 14.43 3.05
C LEU A 111 -4.16 15.95 3.28
N THR A 112 -5.27 16.63 3.50
CA THR A 112 -5.28 18.07 3.87
C THR A 112 -4.59 18.32 5.21
N LEU A 113 -4.80 17.45 6.20
CA LEU A 113 -4.12 17.54 7.50
C LEU A 113 -2.61 17.28 7.39
N HIS A 114 -2.20 16.32 6.55
CA HIS A 114 -0.78 15.98 6.33
C HIS A 114 -0.06 16.96 5.40
N GLN A 115 -0.76 17.66 4.50
CA GLN A 115 -0.16 18.71 3.66
C GLN A 115 0.38 19.90 4.47
N ARG A 116 -0.09 20.09 5.71
CA ARG A 116 0.48 21.07 6.63
C ARG A 116 1.86 20.68 7.18
N THR A 117 2.24 19.40 7.08
CA THR A 117 3.50 18.86 7.64
C THR A 117 4.46 18.33 6.58
N GLU A 118 3.99 17.92 5.40
CA GLU A 118 4.83 17.38 4.31
C GLU A 118 4.29 17.84 2.96
N ALA A 119 5.12 18.50 2.15
CA ALA A 119 4.79 18.88 0.78
C ALA A 119 4.58 17.64 -0.12
N ARG A 120 3.33 17.33 -0.46
CA ARG A 120 2.98 16.29 -1.44
C ARG A 120 2.41 16.96 -2.70
N PRO A 121 3.22 17.21 -3.74
CA PRO A 121 2.84 18.02 -4.90
C PRO A 121 1.74 17.39 -5.78
N LEU A 122 1.41 16.11 -5.60
CA LEU A 122 0.53 15.37 -6.52
C LEU A 122 -0.98 15.62 -6.36
N LEU A 123 -1.44 16.40 -5.36
CA LEU A 123 -2.86 16.53 -5.04
C LEU A 123 -3.52 17.86 -5.42
N GLY A 124 -2.72 18.89 -5.77
CA GLY A 124 -3.23 20.21 -6.18
C GLY A 124 -4.15 20.88 -5.16
N ASN A 125 -4.96 21.84 -5.61
CA ASN A 125 -5.86 22.64 -4.77
C ASN A 125 -7.18 21.93 -4.41
N ASP A 126 -7.53 20.80 -5.07
CA ASP A 126 -8.72 19.99 -4.77
C ASP A 126 -8.35 18.51 -4.57
N PRO A 127 -7.96 18.12 -3.36
CA PRO A 127 -7.58 16.73 -3.06
C PRO A 127 -8.70 15.73 -3.31
N LEU A 128 -9.96 16.10 -3.08
CA LEU A 128 -11.10 15.20 -3.26
C LEU A 128 -11.36 14.89 -4.72
N ARG A 129 -11.31 15.91 -5.59
CA ARG A 129 -11.41 15.73 -7.04
C ARG A 129 -10.30 14.82 -7.56
N ARG A 130 -9.06 15.08 -7.17
CA ARG A 130 -7.92 14.27 -7.58
C ARG A 130 -8.02 12.82 -7.10
N LEU A 131 -8.51 12.59 -5.89
CA LEU A 131 -8.76 11.24 -5.37
C LEU A 131 -9.86 10.52 -6.13
N ARG A 132 -10.93 11.21 -6.56
CA ARG A 132 -11.98 10.62 -7.40
C ARG A 132 -11.43 10.17 -8.75
N GLU A 133 -10.62 10.99 -9.41
CA GLU A 133 -9.95 10.67 -10.68
C GLU A 133 -9.05 9.42 -10.52
N LEU A 134 -8.16 9.44 -9.53
CA LEU A 134 -7.27 8.31 -9.24
C LEU A 134 -8.03 7.04 -8.84
N SER A 135 -9.12 7.18 -8.09
CA SER A 135 -9.98 6.05 -7.72
C SER A 135 -10.65 5.47 -8.96
N GLY A 136 -11.21 6.29 -9.84
CA GLY A 136 -11.82 5.86 -11.09
C GLY A 136 -10.86 5.04 -11.96
N GLN A 137 -9.63 5.52 -12.11
CA GLN A 137 -8.58 4.86 -12.89
C GLN A 137 -8.07 3.55 -12.28
N ARG A 138 -8.00 3.46 -10.94
CA ARG A 138 -7.26 2.39 -10.24
C ARG A 138 -8.15 1.38 -9.53
N ARG A 139 -9.44 1.65 -9.36
CA ARG A 139 -10.37 0.79 -8.60
C ARG A 139 -10.42 -0.65 -9.12
N ALA A 140 -10.54 -0.83 -10.45
CA ALA A 140 -10.52 -2.14 -11.07
C ALA A 140 -9.18 -2.86 -10.90
N LEU A 141 -8.06 -2.10 -10.93
CA LEU A 141 -6.72 -2.64 -10.74
C LEU A 141 -6.47 -3.11 -9.30
N TYR A 142 -6.95 -2.34 -8.30
CA TYR A 142 -6.91 -2.80 -6.90
C TYR A 142 -7.75 -4.04 -6.71
N ALA A 143 -8.96 -4.11 -7.29
CA ALA A 143 -9.82 -5.29 -7.22
C ALA A 143 -9.16 -6.52 -7.86
N ALA A 144 -8.49 -6.35 -9.02
CA ALA A 144 -7.75 -7.42 -9.68
C ALA A 144 -6.52 -7.90 -8.89
N ALA A 145 -5.87 -7.01 -8.14
CA ALA A 145 -4.71 -7.35 -7.30
C ALA A 145 -5.12 -8.04 -5.99
N ALA A 146 -6.24 -7.66 -5.38
CA ALA A 146 -6.58 -8.05 -4.01
C ALA A 146 -7.29 -9.40 -3.92
N HIS A 147 -7.06 -10.10 -2.80
CA HIS A 147 -7.85 -11.24 -2.34
C HIS A 147 -8.97 -10.79 -1.38
N LEU A 148 -8.77 -9.67 -0.70
CA LEU A 148 -9.68 -9.12 0.28
C LEU A 148 -9.73 -7.60 0.17
N ARG A 149 -10.93 -7.01 0.27
CA ARG A 149 -11.16 -5.56 0.38
C ARG A 149 -11.65 -5.21 1.78
N ILE A 150 -11.03 -4.20 2.38
CA ILE A 150 -11.45 -3.60 3.65
C ILE A 150 -11.95 -2.19 3.37
N GLY A 151 -13.28 -2.02 3.35
CA GLY A 151 -13.95 -0.73 3.11
C GLY A 151 -14.08 0.15 4.35
N SER A 152 -13.82 -0.40 5.55
CA SER A 152 -13.87 0.38 6.79
C SER A 152 -12.67 1.30 6.91
N SER A 153 -12.93 2.53 7.36
CA SER A 153 -11.87 3.49 7.57
C SER A 153 -11.08 3.15 8.83
N PRO A 154 -9.77 3.02 8.74
CA PRO A 154 -8.91 3.09 9.91
C PRO A 154 -8.81 4.55 10.39
N THR A 155 -9.93 5.15 10.89
CA THR A 155 -9.91 6.48 11.46
C THR A 155 -9.18 6.50 12.79
N GLY A 156 -8.16 7.34 12.86
CA GLY A 156 -7.35 7.48 14.06
C GLY A 156 -6.61 6.19 14.46
N ALA A 157 -5.97 6.22 15.61
CA ALA A 157 -5.23 5.08 16.15
C ALA A 157 -6.14 3.86 16.40
N ILE A 158 -7.35 4.08 16.93
CA ILE A 158 -8.31 3.01 17.25
C ILE A 158 -8.78 2.29 15.98
N GLY A 159 -9.11 3.02 14.92
CA GLY A 159 -9.57 2.43 13.66
C GLY A 159 -8.47 1.61 12.97
N SER A 160 -7.24 2.13 12.93
CA SER A 160 -6.10 1.41 12.39
C SER A 160 -5.79 0.14 13.18
N HIS A 161 -5.89 0.20 14.52
CA HIS A 161 -5.69 -0.95 15.39
C HIS A 161 -6.74 -2.04 15.15
N ARG A 162 -8.03 -1.70 15.05
CA ARG A 162 -9.10 -2.66 14.73
C ARG A 162 -8.87 -3.35 13.39
N VAL A 163 -8.47 -2.61 12.37
CA VAL A 163 -8.12 -3.20 11.06
C VAL A 163 -6.93 -4.14 11.18
N ALA A 164 -5.88 -3.76 11.90
CA ALA A 164 -4.70 -4.60 12.09
C ALA A 164 -5.02 -5.89 12.86
N VAL A 165 -5.83 -5.82 13.93
CA VAL A 165 -6.26 -7.01 14.69
C VAL A 165 -7.07 -7.97 13.80
N ARG A 166 -8.03 -7.44 13.02
CA ARG A 166 -8.81 -8.24 12.07
C ARG A 166 -7.93 -8.91 11.02
N LEU A 167 -7.01 -8.14 10.41
CA LEU A 167 -6.12 -8.66 9.38
C LEU A 167 -5.13 -9.69 9.92
N ARG A 168 -4.67 -9.54 11.18
CA ARG A 168 -3.84 -10.54 11.84
C ARG A 168 -4.54 -11.90 11.91
N ALA A 169 -5.82 -11.92 12.30
CA ALA A 169 -6.59 -13.16 12.37
C ALA A 169 -6.76 -13.79 10.98
N ILE A 170 -7.18 -13.01 9.99
CA ILE A 170 -7.34 -13.45 8.60
C ILE A 170 -6.03 -14.01 8.03
N TYR A 171 -4.92 -13.30 8.25
CA TYR A 171 -3.62 -13.73 7.74
C TYR A 171 -3.15 -15.06 8.35
N ARG A 172 -3.36 -15.26 9.66
CA ARG A 172 -3.06 -16.55 10.31
C ARG A 172 -3.87 -17.71 9.73
N GLN A 173 -5.18 -17.50 9.52
CA GLN A 173 -6.04 -18.50 8.89
C GLN A 173 -5.60 -18.79 7.44
N TRP A 174 -5.23 -17.75 6.70
CA TRP A 174 -4.73 -17.90 5.35
C TRP A 174 -3.43 -18.71 5.32
N LEU A 175 -2.46 -18.43 6.20
CA LEU A 175 -1.22 -19.21 6.31
C LEU A 175 -1.48 -20.70 6.59
N GLN A 176 -2.42 -21.01 7.49
CA GLN A 176 -2.80 -22.39 7.78
C GLN A 176 -3.36 -23.08 6.54
N LYS A 177 -4.27 -22.41 5.80
CA LYS A 177 -4.88 -22.93 4.58
C LYS A 177 -3.85 -23.20 3.48
N GLU A 178 -2.85 -22.33 3.35
CA GLU A 178 -1.78 -22.46 2.35
C GLU A 178 -0.63 -23.40 2.79
N GLY A 179 -0.70 -23.98 4.01
CA GLY A 179 0.36 -24.83 4.55
C GLY A 179 1.66 -24.06 4.85
N LEU A 180 1.55 -22.76 5.20
CA LEU A 180 2.66 -21.84 5.47
C LEU A 180 2.77 -21.46 6.96
N ALA A 181 1.92 -22.03 7.83
CA ALA A 181 1.87 -21.70 9.26
C ALA A 181 3.08 -22.23 10.03
#